data_aa24856ac75080d4cbed6f94ca53bbc0
#
_entry.id   aa24856ac75080d4cbed6f94ca53bbc0
#
_cell.length_a   1.000
_cell.length_b   1.000
_cell.length_c   1.000
_cell.angle_alpha   90.00
_cell.angle_beta   90.00
_cell.angle_gamma   90.00
#
_symmetry.space_group_name_H-M   'P 1'
#
loop_
_entity.id
_entity.type
_entity.pdbx_description
1 polymer ?
#
loop_
_entity_poly.entity_id
_entity_poly.type
_entity_poly.pdbx_seq_one_letter_code
_entity_poly.pdbx_strand_id
1 'polypeptide(L)'
;PRILSSAASDVYKRQAQVFHMLRRQAVRPLRTPLVVMTPKSLLRHKEAVSRLEELSEGGFQTVIDETDALEPKTVKRVVLCAGKVFYDLRAARRDRGIEDIAIVRIEQMYPFPRFDLQAVLARYPNLEDAVWVQEEPKNQGTWYAMQSRMATAVRREKVDVYLRYVGREPSASAAAGYSALHLREQEEFIDEALGPMPWGF
;
A
#
# COMPACT_ATOMS: atom_id res chain seq x y z
N PRO A 1 -1.35 25.99 -7.49
CA PRO A 1 -1.14 24.68 -8.09
C PRO A 1 -1.22 23.64 -6.97
N ARG A 2 -2.33 22.91 -6.90
CA ARG A 2 -2.42 21.78 -5.97
C ARG A 2 -1.63 20.64 -6.60
N ILE A 3 -0.48 20.37 -6.05
CA ILE A 3 0.36 19.24 -6.44
C ILE A 3 -0.38 17.97 -6.00
N LEU A 4 -0.99 17.27 -6.95
CA LEU A 4 -1.49 15.90 -6.77
C LEU A 4 -0.33 14.90 -6.83
N SER A 5 0.85 15.30 -6.34
CA SER A 5 2.11 14.66 -6.67
C SER A 5 2.40 13.37 -5.90
N SER A 6 1.85 13.17 -4.72
CA SER A 6 2.18 11.97 -3.93
C SER A 6 1.36 10.74 -4.32
N ALA A 7 0.16 10.92 -4.85
CA ALA A 7 -0.67 9.79 -5.26
C ALA A 7 -0.27 9.17 -6.61
N ALA A 8 0.51 9.89 -7.41
CA ALA A 8 0.87 9.41 -8.75
C ALA A 8 2.12 8.54 -8.80
N SER A 9 2.98 8.58 -7.78
CA SER A 9 4.20 7.78 -7.77
C SER A 9 3.97 6.28 -7.63
N ASP A 10 2.84 5.89 -7.08
CA ASP A 10 2.56 4.51 -6.69
C ASP A 10 1.66 3.74 -7.64
N VAL A 11 1.11 4.40 -8.65
CA VAL A 11 0.03 3.88 -9.51
C VAL A 11 0.49 2.83 -10.53
N TYR A 12 1.78 2.62 -10.72
CA TYR A 12 2.32 1.75 -11.77
C TYR A 12 2.26 0.25 -11.50
N LYS A 13 1.40 -0.19 -10.63
CA LYS A 13 1.42 -1.55 -10.13
C LYS A 13 0.54 -2.53 -10.87
N ARG A 14 -0.39 -2.04 -11.65
CA ARG A 14 -1.23 -2.81 -12.55
C ARG A 14 -1.54 -1.98 -13.79
N GLN A 15 -1.50 -2.58 -14.96
CA GLN A 15 -1.77 -1.91 -16.23
C GLN A 15 -3.13 -1.18 -16.21
N ALA A 16 -4.18 -1.81 -15.66
CA ALA A 16 -5.49 -1.20 -15.54
C ALA A 16 -5.51 0.06 -14.64
N GLN A 17 -4.77 0.07 -13.54
CA GLN A 17 -4.68 1.25 -12.68
C GLN A 17 -4.05 2.44 -13.40
N VAL A 18 -2.99 2.22 -14.18
CA VAL A 18 -2.36 3.26 -15.01
C VAL A 18 -3.35 3.77 -16.05
N PHE A 19 -4.00 2.88 -16.78
CA PHE A 19 -5.01 3.24 -17.76
C PHE A 19 -6.11 4.09 -17.15
N HIS A 20 -6.71 3.65 -16.05
CA HIS A 20 -7.78 4.37 -15.38
C HIS A 20 -7.32 5.68 -14.72
N MET A 21 -6.06 5.78 -14.29
CA MET A 21 -5.48 7.03 -13.83
C MET A 21 -5.42 8.06 -14.97
N LEU A 22 -4.89 7.68 -16.13
CA LEU A 22 -4.81 8.53 -17.31
C LEU A 22 -6.22 8.88 -17.83
N ARG A 23 -7.11 7.90 -17.90
CA ARG A 23 -8.52 8.11 -18.27
C ARG A 23 -9.20 9.08 -17.31
N ARG A 24 -9.02 8.93 -16.01
CA ARG A 24 -9.56 9.85 -15.00
C ARG A 24 -9.04 11.27 -15.18
N GLN A 25 -7.75 11.45 -15.48
CA GLN A 25 -7.15 12.76 -15.75
C GLN A 25 -7.73 13.40 -17.03
N ALA A 26 -7.94 12.61 -18.06
CA ALA A 26 -8.47 13.12 -19.34
C ALA A 26 -9.97 13.50 -19.26
N VAL A 27 -10.76 12.71 -18.52
CA VAL A 27 -12.22 12.89 -18.42
C VAL A 27 -12.63 13.99 -17.44
N ARG A 28 -11.86 14.22 -16.38
CA ARG A 28 -12.17 15.27 -15.39
C ARG A 28 -12.10 16.67 -15.99
N PRO A 29 -12.97 17.60 -15.56
CA PRO A 29 -12.95 18.98 -16.05
C PRO A 29 -11.77 19.81 -15.51
N LEU A 30 -10.80 19.18 -14.87
CA LEU A 30 -9.59 19.79 -14.34
C LEU A 30 -8.45 19.69 -15.37
N ARG A 31 -7.89 20.82 -15.76
CA ARG A 31 -6.79 20.93 -16.74
C ARG A 31 -5.46 21.20 -16.03
N THR A 32 -5.09 20.33 -15.10
CA THR A 32 -3.81 20.38 -14.38
C THR A 32 -2.87 19.32 -14.89
N PRO A 33 -1.55 19.58 -14.96
CA PRO A 33 -0.57 18.57 -15.34
C PRO A 33 -0.61 17.38 -14.37
N LEU A 34 -0.48 16.17 -14.92
CA LEU A 34 -0.28 14.94 -14.17
C LEU A 34 1.20 14.55 -14.30
N VAL A 35 1.91 14.54 -13.18
CA VAL A 35 3.29 14.03 -13.11
C VAL A 35 3.27 12.64 -12.49
N VAL A 36 3.85 11.68 -13.17
CA VAL A 36 3.87 10.27 -12.75
C VAL A 36 5.30 9.81 -12.56
N MET A 37 5.69 9.52 -11.32
CA MET A 37 6.99 8.96 -10.97
C MET A 37 6.89 7.43 -10.96
N THR A 38 7.70 6.74 -11.77
CA THR A 38 7.57 5.30 -11.97
C THR A 38 8.82 4.52 -11.59
N PRO A 39 8.71 3.44 -10.83
CA PRO A 39 9.80 2.49 -10.68
C PRO A 39 9.95 1.66 -11.96
N LYS A 40 11.12 1.70 -12.60
CA LYS A 40 11.39 0.95 -13.85
C LYS A 40 11.24 -0.56 -13.70
N SER A 41 11.49 -1.10 -12.50
CA SER A 41 11.39 -2.53 -12.20
C SER A 41 9.99 -3.10 -12.44
N LEU A 42 8.94 -2.31 -12.24
CA LEU A 42 7.56 -2.77 -12.41
C LEU A 42 7.09 -2.83 -13.88
N LEU A 43 7.78 -2.18 -14.81
CA LEU A 43 7.43 -2.22 -16.23
C LEU A 43 7.48 -3.64 -16.83
N ARG A 44 8.29 -4.53 -16.25
CA ARG A 44 8.45 -5.93 -16.69
C ARG A 44 8.14 -6.93 -15.58
N HIS A 45 7.49 -6.48 -14.52
CA HIS A 45 7.17 -7.35 -13.39
C HIS A 45 6.03 -8.30 -13.77
N LYS A 46 6.25 -9.62 -13.65
CA LYS A 46 5.30 -10.66 -14.08
C LYS A 46 3.95 -10.59 -13.37
N GLU A 47 3.91 -10.09 -12.16
CA GLU A 47 2.67 -9.96 -11.38
C GLU A 47 2.01 -8.57 -11.49
N ALA A 48 2.66 -7.59 -12.16
CA ALA A 48 2.10 -6.27 -12.38
C ALA A 48 1.26 -6.20 -13.66
N VAL A 49 0.52 -7.25 -13.95
CA VAL A 49 -0.34 -7.39 -15.13
C VAL A 49 -1.81 -7.29 -14.75
N SER A 50 -2.65 -6.93 -15.71
CA SER A 50 -4.11 -6.86 -15.59
C SER A 50 -4.77 -7.69 -16.67
N ARG A 51 -5.97 -8.19 -16.38
CA ARG A 51 -6.81 -8.79 -17.40
C ARG A 51 -7.41 -7.72 -18.30
N LEU A 52 -7.81 -8.08 -19.51
CA LEU A 52 -8.37 -7.15 -20.49
C LEU A 52 -9.67 -6.50 -20.01
N GLU A 53 -10.48 -7.26 -19.29
CA GLU A 53 -11.75 -6.79 -18.70
C GLU A 53 -11.51 -5.66 -17.69
N GLU A 54 -10.40 -5.71 -16.92
CA GLU A 54 -10.05 -4.66 -15.97
C GLU A 54 -9.68 -3.33 -16.66
N LEU A 55 -9.38 -3.33 -17.97
CA LEU A 55 -9.15 -2.12 -18.76
C LEU A 55 -10.44 -1.56 -19.35
N SER A 56 -11.37 -2.45 -19.74
CA SER A 56 -12.64 -2.06 -20.38
C SER A 56 -13.72 -1.68 -19.39
N GLU A 57 -13.69 -2.26 -18.20
CA GLU A 57 -14.71 -2.08 -17.17
C GLU A 57 -14.14 -1.42 -15.92
N GLY A 58 -15.00 -0.79 -15.11
CA GLY A 58 -14.65 -0.19 -13.85
C GLY A 58 -13.93 1.15 -13.95
N GLY A 59 -13.01 1.39 -13.02
CA GLY A 59 -12.32 2.67 -12.88
C GLY A 59 -11.09 2.59 -11.98
N PHE A 60 -10.49 3.75 -11.70
CA PHE A 60 -9.37 3.85 -10.79
C PHE A 60 -9.79 3.47 -9.37
N GLN A 61 -9.18 2.43 -8.82
CA GLN A 61 -9.40 1.98 -7.45
C GLN A 61 -8.52 2.78 -6.50
N THR A 62 -9.12 3.40 -5.50
CA THR A 62 -8.44 4.22 -4.51
C THR A 62 -7.80 3.40 -3.40
N VAL A 63 -8.41 2.26 -3.08
CA VAL A 63 -7.91 1.21 -2.20
C VAL A 63 -8.11 -0.12 -2.93
N ILE A 64 -7.11 -0.96 -2.89
CA ILE A 64 -7.17 -2.32 -3.43
C ILE A 64 -6.99 -3.29 -2.28
N ASP A 65 -7.99 -4.10 -2.07
CA ASP A 65 -8.01 -5.13 -1.06
C ASP A 65 -7.06 -6.29 -1.38
N GLU A 66 -6.94 -7.23 -0.47
CA GLU A 66 -6.21 -8.48 -0.66
C GLU A 66 -6.60 -9.15 -1.98
N THR A 67 -5.60 -9.59 -2.71
CA THR A 67 -5.81 -10.22 -4.03
C THR A 67 -5.61 -11.73 -4.03
N ASP A 68 -5.03 -12.28 -2.98
CA ASP A 68 -4.94 -13.72 -2.81
C ASP A 68 -6.20 -14.25 -2.10
N ALA A 69 -6.49 -15.54 -2.28
CA ALA A 69 -7.69 -16.17 -1.73
C ALA A 69 -7.53 -16.49 -0.24
N LEU A 70 -7.45 -15.46 0.62
CA LEU A 70 -7.45 -15.63 2.06
C LEU A 70 -8.88 -15.73 2.61
N GLU A 71 -9.07 -16.52 3.63
CA GLU A 71 -10.32 -16.55 4.39
C GLU A 71 -10.40 -15.30 5.29
N PRO A 72 -11.37 -14.39 5.12
CA PRO A 72 -11.40 -13.14 5.87
C PRO A 72 -11.45 -13.29 7.39
N LYS A 73 -12.02 -14.39 7.88
CA LYS A 73 -12.13 -14.68 9.31
C LYS A 73 -10.80 -15.13 9.96
N THR A 74 -9.85 -15.60 9.17
CA THR A 74 -8.52 -15.99 9.68
C THR A 74 -7.58 -14.81 9.77
N VAL A 75 -7.87 -13.71 9.06
CA VAL A 75 -7.01 -12.53 9.01
C VAL A 75 -7.00 -11.81 10.37
N LYS A 76 -5.82 -11.75 10.97
CA LYS A 76 -5.55 -11.05 12.23
C LYS A 76 -4.79 -9.75 12.05
N ARG A 77 -4.01 -9.63 10.98
CA ARG A 77 -3.27 -8.41 10.66
C ARG A 77 -3.60 -7.92 9.27
N VAL A 78 -3.71 -6.59 9.13
CA VAL A 78 -3.72 -5.90 7.83
C VAL A 78 -2.44 -5.08 7.67
N VAL A 79 -1.70 -5.37 6.61
CA VAL A 79 -0.56 -4.58 6.16
C VAL A 79 -1.06 -3.59 5.11
N LEU A 80 -1.12 -2.33 5.49
CA LEU A 80 -1.40 -1.22 4.59
C LEU A 80 -0.10 -0.78 3.92
N CYS A 81 -0.08 -0.67 2.62
CA CYS A 81 1.10 -0.23 1.88
C CYS A 81 0.72 0.59 0.65
N ALA A 82 1.72 1.21 0.07
CA ALA A 82 1.62 1.82 -1.26
C ALA A 82 2.90 1.49 -2.02
N GLY A 83 2.83 1.47 -3.34
CA GLY A 83 4.04 1.36 -4.10
C GLY A 83 4.50 -0.05 -4.40
N LYS A 84 5.75 -0.13 -4.82
CA LYS A 84 6.41 -1.36 -5.24
C LYS A 84 6.51 -2.38 -4.11
N VAL A 85 6.62 -1.93 -2.87
CA VAL A 85 6.75 -2.78 -1.68
C VAL A 85 5.65 -3.83 -1.55
N PHE A 86 4.49 -3.58 -2.14
CA PHE A 86 3.40 -4.56 -2.20
C PHE A 86 3.86 -5.91 -2.77
N TYR A 87 4.64 -5.89 -3.86
CA TYR A 87 5.08 -7.13 -4.51
C TYR A 87 6.10 -7.88 -3.66
N ASP A 88 6.99 -7.16 -3.00
CA ASP A 88 7.99 -7.73 -2.10
C ASP A 88 7.31 -8.37 -0.87
N LEU A 89 6.37 -7.67 -0.25
CA LEU A 89 5.55 -8.17 0.85
C LEU A 89 4.74 -9.41 0.44
N ARG A 90 4.07 -9.36 -0.71
CA ARG A 90 3.25 -10.46 -1.21
C ARG A 90 4.08 -11.70 -1.53
N ALA A 91 5.25 -11.53 -2.15
CA ALA A 91 6.17 -12.63 -2.43
C ALA A 91 6.63 -13.28 -1.12
N ALA A 92 7.14 -12.50 -0.16
CA ALA A 92 7.61 -13.00 1.12
C ALA A 92 6.49 -13.68 1.93
N ARG A 93 5.26 -13.14 1.91
CA ARG A 93 4.11 -13.76 2.57
C ARG A 93 3.80 -15.14 1.97
N ARG A 94 3.77 -15.25 0.64
CA ARG A 94 3.51 -16.52 -0.07
C ARG A 94 4.61 -17.55 0.19
N ASP A 95 5.87 -17.12 0.13
CA ASP A 95 7.01 -18.01 0.37
C ASP A 95 7.02 -18.56 1.81
N ARG A 96 6.47 -17.80 2.76
CA ARG A 96 6.33 -18.20 4.17
C ARG A 96 5.03 -18.95 4.48
N GLY A 97 4.12 -19.04 3.54
CA GLY A 97 2.81 -19.69 3.75
C GLY A 97 1.93 -18.98 4.80
N ILE A 98 2.02 -17.65 4.92
CA ILE A 98 1.26 -16.87 5.91
C ILE A 98 -0.14 -16.59 5.35
N GLU A 99 -1.18 -17.01 6.08
CA GLU A 99 -2.59 -16.92 5.67
C GLU A 99 -3.43 -15.98 6.57
N ASP A 100 -2.86 -15.48 7.65
CA ASP A 100 -3.54 -14.62 8.62
C ASP A 100 -3.18 -13.12 8.48
N ILE A 101 -2.42 -12.75 7.44
CA ILE A 101 -2.03 -11.38 7.13
C ILE A 101 -2.55 -10.98 5.74
N ALA A 102 -3.46 -10.01 5.69
CA ALA A 102 -3.90 -9.41 4.43
C ALA A 102 -3.06 -8.19 4.05
N ILE A 103 -2.76 -8.03 2.77
CA ILE A 103 -1.99 -6.89 2.25
C ILE A 103 -2.91 -6.01 1.42
N VAL A 104 -3.18 -4.82 1.93
CA VAL A 104 -4.10 -3.83 1.34
C VAL A 104 -3.32 -2.64 0.81
N ARG A 105 -3.57 -2.27 -0.45
CA ARG A 105 -2.90 -1.15 -1.10
C ARG A 105 -3.75 0.11 -1.06
N ILE A 106 -3.15 1.20 -0.60
CA ILE A 106 -3.75 2.53 -0.71
C ILE A 106 -3.16 3.20 -1.97
N GLU A 107 -3.94 3.28 -3.03
CA GLU A 107 -3.53 3.79 -4.33
C GLU A 107 -3.76 5.31 -4.47
N GLN A 108 -4.55 5.91 -3.58
CA GLN A 108 -4.80 7.34 -3.54
C GLN A 108 -4.58 7.89 -2.14
N MET A 109 -3.60 8.80 -2.00
CA MET A 109 -3.31 9.45 -0.72
C MET A 109 -4.12 10.73 -0.51
N TYR A 110 -4.45 11.44 -1.59
CA TYR A 110 -5.24 12.68 -1.50
C TYR A 110 -6.22 12.83 -2.68
N PRO A 111 -7.49 13.17 -2.42
CA PRO A 111 -8.14 13.12 -1.10
C PRO A 111 -8.13 11.70 -0.54
N PHE A 112 -7.92 11.57 0.78
CA PHE A 112 -7.77 10.26 1.42
C PHE A 112 -9.07 9.43 1.34
N PRO A 113 -9.02 8.19 0.84
CA PRO A 113 -10.19 7.34 0.59
C PRO A 113 -10.66 6.63 1.86
N ARG A 114 -11.07 7.40 2.86
CA ARG A 114 -11.43 6.88 4.18
C ARG A 114 -12.51 5.80 4.14
N PHE A 115 -13.56 6.05 3.38
CA PHE A 115 -14.70 5.13 3.32
C PHE A 115 -14.35 3.83 2.59
N ASP A 116 -13.54 3.90 1.54
CA ASP A 116 -13.09 2.73 0.80
C ASP A 116 -12.19 1.86 1.69
N LEU A 117 -11.28 2.49 2.46
CA LEU A 117 -10.45 1.77 3.43
C LEU A 117 -11.30 1.12 4.53
N GLN A 118 -12.28 1.83 5.09
CA GLN A 118 -13.18 1.27 6.10
C GLN A 118 -13.99 0.08 5.56
N ALA A 119 -14.49 0.17 4.32
CA ALA A 119 -15.21 -0.94 3.68
C ALA A 119 -14.32 -2.19 3.51
N VAL A 120 -13.03 -2.01 3.21
CA VAL A 120 -12.07 -3.12 3.17
C VAL A 120 -11.84 -3.71 4.56
N LEU A 121 -11.60 -2.87 5.58
CA LEU A 121 -11.33 -3.33 6.95
C LEU A 121 -12.54 -4.04 7.58
N ALA A 122 -13.76 -3.66 7.20
CA ALA A 122 -14.99 -4.31 7.67
C ALA A 122 -15.05 -5.81 7.29
N ARG A 123 -14.37 -6.20 6.21
CA ARG A 123 -14.30 -7.60 5.75
C ARG A 123 -13.52 -8.52 6.69
N TYR A 124 -12.68 -7.96 7.56
CA TYR A 124 -11.80 -8.71 8.47
C TYR A 124 -12.32 -8.64 9.91
N PRO A 125 -13.26 -9.52 10.32
CA PRO A 125 -13.93 -9.41 11.62
C PRO A 125 -12.97 -9.59 12.81
N ASN A 126 -11.94 -10.41 12.64
CA ASN A 126 -10.99 -10.78 13.68
C ASN A 126 -9.67 -10.00 13.61
N LEU A 127 -9.69 -8.81 13.02
CA LEU A 127 -8.51 -7.96 12.91
C LEU A 127 -8.02 -7.49 14.28
N GLU A 128 -6.76 -7.78 14.61
CA GLU A 128 -6.10 -7.47 15.88
C GLU A 128 -4.97 -6.43 15.71
N ASP A 129 -4.34 -6.34 14.51
CA ASP A 129 -3.19 -5.48 14.24
C ASP A 129 -3.31 -4.81 12.86
N ALA A 130 -2.85 -3.57 12.77
CA ALA A 130 -2.76 -2.82 11.52
C ALA A 130 -1.40 -2.13 11.41
N VAL A 131 -0.71 -2.34 10.29
CA VAL A 131 0.60 -1.77 10.03
C VAL A 131 0.59 -0.97 8.75
N TRP A 132 1.27 0.18 8.75
CA TRP A 132 1.64 0.88 7.53
C TRP A 132 3.08 0.52 7.16
N VAL A 133 3.30 0.09 5.92
CA VAL A 133 4.62 -0.23 5.38
C VAL A 133 4.93 0.66 4.18
N GLN A 134 6.12 1.25 4.18
CA GLN A 134 6.66 2.02 3.05
C GLN A 134 8.15 1.76 2.88
N GLU A 135 8.67 1.93 1.66
CA GLU A 135 10.10 1.78 1.36
C GLU A 135 10.92 3.01 1.74
N GLU A 136 10.31 4.19 1.72
CA GLU A 136 10.96 5.44 2.08
C GLU A 136 11.26 5.49 3.58
N PRO A 137 12.32 6.19 4.01
CA PRO A 137 12.57 6.45 5.42
C PRO A 137 11.35 7.06 6.12
N LYS A 138 11.19 6.81 7.41
CA LYS A 138 10.03 7.23 8.19
C LYS A 138 9.70 8.72 8.09
N ASN A 139 10.73 9.57 8.01
CA ASN A 139 10.58 11.03 7.86
C ASN A 139 10.31 11.47 6.42
N GLN A 140 10.23 10.55 5.49
CA GLN A 140 9.91 10.78 4.09
C GLN A 140 8.70 9.94 3.69
N GLY A 141 8.34 9.96 2.40
CA GLY A 141 7.16 9.23 1.96
C GLY A 141 5.86 9.76 2.58
N THR A 142 4.94 8.87 2.87
CA THR A 142 3.54 9.23 3.16
C THR A 142 3.21 9.21 4.65
N TRP A 143 4.01 8.55 5.49
CA TRP A 143 3.67 8.30 6.89
C TRP A 143 3.21 9.54 7.64
N TYR A 144 4.06 10.55 7.77
CA TYR A 144 3.73 11.74 8.57
C TYR A 144 2.58 12.56 8.00
N ALA A 145 2.37 12.52 6.69
CA ALA A 145 1.25 13.24 6.07
C ALA A 145 -0.09 12.53 6.25
N MET A 146 -0.10 11.19 6.37
CA MET A 146 -1.33 10.39 6.31
C MET A 146 -1.61 9.58 7.57
N GLN A 147 -0.66 9.42 8.50
CA GLN A 147 -0.82 8.56 9.68
C GLN A 147 -2.11 8.85 10.47
N SER A 148 -2.44 10.11 10.71
CA SER A 148 -3.64 10.49 11.46
C SER A 148 -4.94 10.11 10.74
N ARG A 149 -4.96 10.19 9.41
CA ARG A 149 -6.13 9.82 8.59
C ARG A 149 -6.29 8.32 8.52
N MET A 150 -5.19 7.59 8.30
CA MET A 150 -5.18 6.13 8.32
C MET A 150 -5.58 5.59 9.69
N ALA A 151 -4.95 6.07 10.77
CA ALA A 151 -5.28 5.67 12.13
C ALA A 151 -6.75 5.96 12.49
N THR A 152 -7.29 7.10 12.04
CA THR A 152 -8.71 7.42 12.24
C THR A 152 -9.61 6.46 11.49
N ALA A 153 -9.26 6.07 10.26
CA ALA A 153 -10.05 5.11 9.49
C ALA A 153 -10.04 3.72 10.15
N VAL A 154 -8.87 3.26 10.57
CA VAL A 154 -8.71 1.98 11.30
C VAL A 154 -9.53 1.97 12.59
N ARG A 155 -9.34 2.95 13.47
CA ARG A 155 -10.02 3.01 14.78
C ARG A 155 -11.54 3.17 14.68
N ARG A 156 -12.05 3.79 13.63
CA ARG A 156 -13.51 3.90 13.43
C ARG A 156 -14.14 2.56 13.04
N GLU A 157 -13.39 1.71 12.38
CA GLU A 157 -13.85 0.39 11.97
C GLU A 157 -13.52 -0.68 13.02
N LYS A 158 -12.35 -0.56 13.66
CA LYS A 158 -11.82 -1.49 14.66
C LYS A 158 -11.30 -0.70 15.87
N VAL A 159 -12.11 -0.53 16.87
CA VAL A 159 -11.87 0.39 18.01
C VAL A 159 -10.57 0.06 18.76
N ASP A 160 -10.28 -1.22 18.94
CA ASP A 160 -9.13 -1.72 19.70
C ASP A 160 -7.86 -1.93 18.85
N VAL A 161 -7.94 -1.64 17.54
CA VAL A 161 -6.80 -1.80 16.64
C VAL A 161 -6.07 -0.47 16.45
N TYR A 162 -4.76 -0.49 16.69
CA TYR A 162 -3.90 0.67 16.52
C TYR A 162 -3.04 0.52 15.28
N LEU A 163 -2.95 1.60 14.51
CA LEU A 163 -2.05 1.66 13.36
C LEU A 163 -0.63 1.94 13.84
N ARG A 164 0.30 1.07 13.50
CA ARG A 164 1.74 1.27 13.74
C ARG A 164 2.50 1.40 12.42
N TYR A 165 3.70 1.91 12.50
CA TYR A 165 4.63 2.05 11.38
C TYR A 165 5.64 0.91 11.38
N VAL A 166 5.88 0.36 10.20
CA VAL A 166 6.99 -0.55 9.92
C VAL A 166 7.69 -0.06 8.65
N GLY A 167 8.98 0.07 8.68
CA GLY A 167 9.78 0.57 7.56
C GLY A 167 11.13 1.12 8.04
N ARG A 168 11.85 1.75 7.14
CA ARG A 168 13.19 2.29 7.41
C ARG A 168 13.18 3.40 8.46
N GLU A 169 14.23 3.47 9.24
CA GLU A 169 14.45 4.55 10.20
C GLU A 169 14.57 5.93 9.50
N PRO A 170 14.35 7.03 10.24
CA PRO A 170 14.54 8.37 9.70
C PRO A 170 15.94 8.57 9.13
N SER A 171 16.01 9.15 7.94
CA SER A 171 17.28 9.43 7.26
C SER A 171 17.25 10.78 6.56
N ALA A 172 18.39 11.45 6.46
CA ALA A 172 18.56 12.64 5.64
C ALA A 172 18.57 12.32 4.14
N SER A 173 18.96 11.09 3.77
CA SER A 173 18.98 10.59 2.41
C SER A 173 17.66 9.90 2.06
N ALA A 174 17.18 10.11 0.85
CA ALA A 174 15.95 9.47 0.36
C ALA A 174 16.11 7.97 0.10
N ALA A 175 17.33 7.49 -0.07
CA ALA A 175 17.66 6.09 -0.31
C ALA A 175 19.02 5.73 0.28
N ALA A 176 19.22 4.46 0.60
CA ALA A 176 20.52 3.95 1.01
C ALA A 176 21.53 4.06 -0.14
N GLY A 177 22.72 4.58 0.14
CA GLY A 177 23.77 4.77 -0.86
C GLY A 177 24.45 3.46 -1.31
N TYR A 178 24.27 2.38 -0.56
CA TYR A 178 24.85 1.06 -0.82
C TYR A 178 23.77 0.01 -1.00
N SER A 179 23.89 -0.79 -2.06
CA SER A 179 22.90 -1.84 -2.38
C SER A 179 22.79 -2.90 -1.27
N ALA A 180 23.90 -3.27 -0.65
CA ALA A 180 23.86 -4.24 0.46
C ALA A 180 23.08 -3.72 1.67
N LEU A 181 23.23 -2.42 2.02
CA LEU A 181 22.45 -1.80 3.08
C LEU A 181 20.95 -1.76 2.69
N HIS A 182 20.67 -1.36 1.45
CA HIS A 182 19.28 -1.32 0.93
C HIS A 182 18.60 -2.68 1.05
N LEU A 183 19.26 -3.75 0.63
CA LEU A 183 18.70 -5.11 0.68
C LEU A 183 18.48 -5.57 2.11
N ARG A 184 19.42 -5.33 3.01
CA ARG A 184 19.29 -5.69 4.43
C ARG A 184 18.11 -4.96 5.07
N GLU A 185 18.01 -3.65 4.92
CA GLU A 185 16.90 -2.87 5.48
C GLU A 185 15.54 -3.29 4.87
N GLN A 186 15.53 -3.69 3.58
CA GLN A 186 14.35 -4.20 2.91
C GLN A 186 13.89 -5.52 3.55
N GLU A 187 14.80 -6.43 3.82
CA GLU A 187 14.53 -7.70 4.47
C GLU A 187 14.05 -7.49 5.91
N GLU A 188 14.75 -6.64 6.69
CA GLU A 188 14.40 -6.34 8.08
C GLU A 188 12.96 -5.82 8.23
N PHE A 189 12.54 -4.83 7.44
CA PHE A 189 11.17 -4.33 7.60
C PHE A 189 10.10 -5.26 7.02
N ILE A 190 10.42 -6.08 6.01
CA ILE A 190 9.50 -7.13 5.53
C ILE A 190 9.32 -8.19 6.63
N ASP A 191 10.41 -8.57 7.30
CA ASP A 191 10.37 -9.52 8.42
C ASP A 191 9.55 -8.97 9.59
N GLU A 192 9.70 -7.70 9.92
CA GLU A 192 8.89 -7.05 10.94
C GLU A 192 7.41 -6.97 10.56
N ALA A 193 7.11 -6.63 9.30
CA ALA A 193 5.73 -6.51 8.82
C ALA A 193 4.97 -7.85 8.84
N LEU A 194 5.66 -8.94 8.49
CA LEU A 194 5.10 -10.28 8.37
C LEU A 194 5.42 -11.19 9.56
N GLY A 195 6.26 -10.75 10.47
CA GLY A 195 6.64 -11.49 11.68
C GLY A 195 5.54 -11.57 12.73
N PRO A 196 5.81 -12.22 13.88
CA PRO A 196 4.85 -12.32 14.97
C PRO A 196 4.43 -10.95 15.47
N MET A 197 3.23 -10.87 16.05
CA MET A 197 2.77 -9.62 16.68
C MET A 197 3.71 -9.25 17.83
N PRO A 198 4.15 -7.99 17.95
CA PRO A 198 5.10 -7.57 18.99
C PRO A 198 4.51 -7.65 20.42
N TRP A 199 3.20 -7.86 20.52
CA TRP A 199 2.44 -7.95 21.75
C TRP A 199 1.88 -9.37 21.87
N GLY A 200 2.73 -10.34 22.17
CA GLY A 200 2.26 -11.65 22.64
C GLY A 200 1.70 -11.47 24.05
N PHE A 201 0.36 -11.52 24.21
CA PHE A 201 -0.28 -11.76 25.49
C PHE A 201 -0.39 -13.25 25.74
#